data_15d777518f4ff1da389d39f3e5d79135
#
_entry.id   15d777518f4ff1da389d39f3e5d79135
#
_cell.length_a   1.000
_cell.length_b   1.000
_cell.length_c   1.000
_cell.angle_alpha   90.00
_cell.angle_beta   90.00
_cell.angle_gamma   90.00
#
_symmetry.space_group_name_H-M   'P 1'
#
loop_
_entity.id
_entity.type
_entity.pdbx_description
1 polymer ?
#
loop_
_entity_poly.entity_id
_entity_poly.type
_entity_poly.pdbx_seq_one_letter_code
_entity_poly.pdbx_strand_id
1 'polypeptide(L)'
;MSSREEILANIRKNTQKRFDYPEWEIKATTYPDIIEKFCEVSRVVGGEAVLLGKGEDINAVIRRTYPDAGRIASNLDEITCATFNPDELDRAQDLDGTEIAVVDGEIGVAENGAVWIPKTVKYKALYLSLI
;
A
#
# COMPACT_ATOMS: atom_id res chain seq x y z
N MET A 1 -18.17 8.55 -34.48
CA MET A 1 -17.51 8.89 -33.19
C MET A 1 -17.70 7.74 -32.20
N SER A 2 -16.65 7.39 -31.50
CA SER A 2 -16.80 6.41 -30.42
C SER A 2 -17.55 7.04 -29.23
N SER A 3 -18.22 6.23 -28.44
CA SER A 3 -18.91 6.67 -27.19
C SER A 3 -17.99 7.50 -26.29
N ARG A 4 -16.71 7.18 -26.24
CA ARG A 4 -15.69 7.93 -25.50
C ARG A 4 -15.49 9.34 -26.04
N GLU A 5 -15.40 9.48 -27.36
CA GLU A 5 -15.20 10.79 -28.02
C GLU A 5 -16.40 11.70 -27.79
N GLU A 6 -17.60 11.14 -27.85
CA GLU A 6 -18.84 11.85 -27.59
C GLU A 6 -18.94 12.36 -26.13
N ILE A 7 -18.60 11.51 -25.16
CA ILE A 7 -18.53 11.89 -23.73
C ILE A 7 -17.50 13.00 -23.51
N LEU A 8 -16.30 12.87 -24.07
CA LEU A 8 -15.26 13.89 -23.94
C LEU A 8 -15.65 15.23 -24.60
N ALA A 9 -16.33 15.18 -25.76
CA ALA A 9 -16.83 16.38 -26.43
C ALA A 9 -17.90 17.08 -25.58
N ASN A 10 -18.82 16.32 -24.98
CA ASN A 10 -19.84 16.87 -24.07
C ASN A 10 -19.24 17.48 -22.81
N ILE A 11 -18.24 16.84 -22.20
CA ILE A 11 -17.53 17.40 -21.04
C ILE A 11 -16.87 18.73 -21.42
N ARG A 12 -16.13 18.79 -22.55
CA ARG A 12 -15.47 20.02 -23.01
C ARG A 12 -16.48 21.14 -23.30
N LYS A 13 -17.62 20.81 -23.88
CA LYS A 13 -18.69 21.77 -24.18
C LYS A 13 -19.32 22.36 -22.90
N ASN A 14 -19.45 21.54 -21.86
CA ASN A 14 -20.06 21.93 -20.60
C ASN A 14 -19.07 22.57 -19.60
N THR A 15 -17.76 22.42 -19.82
CA THR A 15 -16.70 23.01 -18.98
C THR A 15 -16.17 24.29 -19.64
N GLN A 16 -17.04 25.28 -19.85
CA GLN A 16 -16.67 26.52 -20.53
C GLN A 16 -15.98 27.55 -19.63
N LYS A 17 -16.16 27.45 -18.31
CA LYS A 17 -15.52 28.34 -17.33
C LYS A 17 -14.39 27.60 -16.64
N ARG A 18 -13.18 28.12 -16.80
CA ARG A 18 -12.05 27.75 -15.93
C ARG A 18 -12.02 28.73 -14.77
N PHE A 19 -11.97 28.19 -13.58
CA PHE A 19 -11.73 28.98 -12.39
C PHE A 19 -10.27 28.83 -12.02
N ASP A 20 -9.66 29.91 -11.55
CA ASP A 20 -8.33 29.85 -10.97
C ASP A 20 -8.34 28.95 -9.74
N TYR A 21 -7.23 28.30 -9.48
CA TYR A 21 -7.07 27.47 -8.29
C TYR A 21 -7.26 28.35 -7.06
N PRO A 22 -8.15 28.01 -6.13
CA PRO A 22 -8.29 28.81 -4.92
C PRO A 22 -6.98 28.79 -4.13
N GLU A 23 -6.57 29.95 -3.62
CA GLU A 23 -5.48 30.00 -2.64
C GLU A 23 -5.97 29.35 -1.35
N TRP A 24 -5.37 28.23 -0.99
CA TRP A 24 -5.70 27.49 0.21
C TRP A 24 -4.56 27.64 1.22
N GLU A 25 -4.89 28.13 2.38
CA GLU A 25 -4.04 28.04 3.54
C GLU A 25 -4.44 26.77 4.32
N ILE A 26 -3.79 25.66 4.02
CA ILE A 26 -4.03 24.40 4.71
C ILE A 26 -3.30 24.44 6.04
N LYS A 27 -4.03 24.50 7.14
CA LYS A 27 -3.48 24.27 8.47
C LYS A 27 -3.32 22.75 8.65
N ALA A 28 -2.15 22.24 8.31
CA ALA A 28 -1.86 20.83 8.48
C ALA A 28 -1.82 20.46 9.97
N THR A 29 -2.37 19.31 10.32
CA THR A 29 -2.19 18.71 11.64
C THR A 29 -0.72 18.31 11.80
N THR A 30 -0.11 18.73 12.90
CA THR A 30 1.27 18.41 13.24
C THR A 30 1.32 17.61 14.52
N TYR A 31 2.29 16.68 14.60
CA TYR A 31 2.50 15.84 15.78
C TYR A 31 3.94 16.04 16.27
N PRO A 32 4.17 16.06 17.60
CA PRO A 32 5.51 16.18 18.16
C PRO A 32 6.44 15.04 17.74
N ASP A 33 5.92 13.82 17.68
CA ASP A 33 6.59 12.62 17.17
C ASP A 33 5.68 11.92 16.17
N ILE A 34 6.05 11.99 14.89
CA ILE A 34 5.27 11.41 13.78
C ILE A 34 5.36 9.89 13.81
N ILE A 35 6.51 9.33 14.19
CA ILE A 35 6.74 7.88 14.20
C ILE A 35 5.92 7.25 15.34
N GLU A 36 6.00 7.85 16.55
CA GLU A 36 5.20 7.38 17.68
C GLU A 36 3.70 7.44 17.35
N LYS A 37 3.26 8.55 16.74
CA LYS A 37 1.86 8.72 16.34
C LYS A 37 1.42 7.70 15.30
N PHE A 38 2.24 7.41 14.30
CA PHE A 38 1.96 6.37 13.31
C PHE A 38 1.82 5.00 13.97
N CYS A 39 2.72 4.64 14.89
CA CYS A 39 2.67 3.37 15.62
C CYS A 39 1.41 3.26 16.50
N GLU A 40 1.03 4.35 17.18
CA GLU A 40 -0.20 4.41 17.98
C GLU A 40 -1.44 4.15 17.10
N VAL A 41 -1.57 4.91 16.01
CA VAL A 41 -2.72 4.82 15.12
C VAL A 41 -2.77 3.47 14.40
N SER A 42 -1.64 2.91 13.99
CA SER A 42 -1.57 1.56 13.42
C SER A 42 -2.19 0.51 14.36
N ARG A 43 -1.93 0.60 15.68
CA ARG A 43 -2.56 -0.29 16.66
C ARG A 43 -4.06 -0.06 16.80
N VAL A 44 -4.49 1.21 16.78
CA VAL A 44 -5.92 1.56 16.88
C VAL A 44 -6.73 0.98 15.72
N VAL A 45 -6.16 0.94 14.52
CA VAL A 45 -6.83 0.37 13.32
C VAL A 45 -6.64 -1.15 13.19
N GLY A 46 -6.06 -1.80 14.22
CA GLY A 46 -5.94 -3.27 14.27
C GLY A 46 -4.65 -3.83 13.69
N GLY A 47 -3.70 -2.98 13.31
CA GLY A 47 -2.36 -3.38 12.88
C GLY A 47 -1.34 -3.36 14.00
N GLU A 48 -0.10 -3.65 13.66
CA GLU A 48 1.06 -3.49 14.53
C GLU A 48 2.19 -2.80 13.76
N ALA A 49 2.87 -1.86 14.39
CA ALA A 49 4.05 -1.22 13.85
C ALA A 49 5.29 -1.69 14.60
N VAL A 50 6.25 -2.24 13.86
CA VAL A 50 7.54 -2.69 14.40
C VAL A 50 8.63 -1.79 13.84
N LEU A 51 9.36 -1.13 14.72
CA LEU A 51 10.53 -0.33 14.34
C LEU A 51 11.76 -1.23 14.29
N LEU A 52 12.32 -1.39 13.10
CA LEU A 52 13.54 -2.17 12.92
C LEU A 52 14.76 -1.38 13.38
N GLY A 53 15.59 -2.00 14.21
CA GLY A 53 16.89 -1.48 14.59
C GLY A 53 17.88 -1.53 13.42
N LYS A 54 18.95 -0.74 13.51
CA LYS A 54 20.02 -0.76 12.52
C LYS A 54 20.67 -2.16 12.45
N GLY A 55 20.56 -2.80 11.28
CA GLY A 55 21.10 -4.14 11.05
C GLY A 55 20.18 -5.30 11.49
N GLU A 56 18.97 -5.00 11.92
CA GLU A 56 17.96 -6.04 12.19
C GLU A 56 17.43 -6.62 10.85
N ASP A 57 17.36 -7.94 10.78
CA ASP A 57 16.90 -8.63 9.56
C ASP A 57 15.37 -8.70 9.53
N ILE A 58 14.78 -8.05 8.53
CA ILE A 58 13.34 -8.05 8.30
C ILE A 58 12.76 -9.47 8.15
N ASN A 59 13.52 -10.40 7.53
CA ASN A 59 13.09 -11.79 7.36
C ASN A 59 12.97 -12.52 8.70
N ALA A 60 13.90 -12.24 9.63
CA ALA A 60 13.83 -12.78 10.98
C ALA A 60 12.62 -12.23 11.73
N VAL A 61 12.28 -10.95 11.55
CA VAL A 61 11.09 -10.33 12.16
C VAL A 61 9.82 -10.96 11.60
N ILE A 62 9.70 -11.12 10.28
CA ILE A 62 8.55 -11.77 9.64
C ILE A 62 8.35 -13.18 10.18
N ARG A 63 9.43 -13.99 10.23
CA ARG A 63 9.38 -15.37 10.73
C ARG A 63 9.02 -15.46 12.21
N ARG A 64 9.47 -14.49 13.02
CA ARG A 64 9.14 -14.42 14.46
C ARG A 64 7.68 -14.04 14.69
N THR A 65 7.16 -13.11 13.88
CA THR A 65 5.78 -12.62 13.99
C THR A 65 4.78 -13.65 13.47
N TYR A 66 5.15 -14.38 12.41
CA TYR A 66 4.31 -15.36 11.74
C TYR A 66 5.03 -16.71 11.59
N PRO A 67 5.29 -17.43 12.70
CA PRO A 67 6.12 -18.64 12.69
C PRO A 67 5.53 -19.78 11.86
N ASP A 68 4.21 -19.84 11.78
CA ASP A 68 3.48 -20.93 11.13
C ASP A 68 3.13 -20.64 9.65
N ALA A 69 3.43 -19.43 9.17
CA ALA A 69 3.10 -19.06 7.80
C ALA A 69 3.92 -19.87 6.78
N GLY A 70 3.22 -20.68 5.99
CA GLY A 70 3.81 -21.54 4.95
C GLY A 70 3.80 -20.89 3.57
N ARG A 71 2.86 -19.96 3.30
CA ARG A 71 2.70 -19.35 1.98
C ARG A 71 2.83 -17.83 2.04
N ILE A 72 4.04 -17.35 1.80
CA ILE A 72 4.43 -15.94 1.88
C ILE A 72 4.73 -15.41 0.48
N ALA A 73 3.99 -14.38 0.05
CA ALA A 73 4.15 -13.73 -1.24
C ALA A 73 4.96 -12.43 -1.11
N SER A 74 5.95 -12.23 -1.96
CA SER A 74 6.64 -10.95 -2.14
C SER A 74 7.30 -10.86 -3.51
N ASN A 75 7.36 -9.66 -4.07
CA ASN A 75 8.15 -9.32 -5.25
C ASN A 75 9.37 -8.46 -4.90
N LEU A 76 9.77 -8.46 -3.63
CA LEU A 76 10.93 -7.73 -3.11
C LEU A 76 12.10 -8.70 -2.95
N ASP A 77 13.25 -8.37 -3.54
CA ASP A 77 14.44 -9.23 -3.52
C ASP A 77 15.01 -9.45 -2.11
N GLU A 78 14.84 -8.46 -1.22
CA GLU A 78 15.27 -8.52 0.17
C GLU A 78 14.41 -9.45 1.04
N ILE A 79 13.21 -9.81 0.60
CA ILE A 79 12.32 -10.71 1.35
C ILE A 79 12.62 -12.15 0.97
N THR A 80 13.72 -12.66 1.51
CA THR A 80 14.20 -14.02 1.23
C THR A 80 13.38 -15.13 1.89
N CYS A 81 12.52 -14.77 2.85
CA CYS A 81 11.56 -15.69 3.45
C CYS A 81 10.29 -15.89 2.61
N ALA A 82 10.10 -15.13 1.52
CA ALA A 82 9.02 -15.33 0.59
C ALA A 82 9.10 -16.72 -0.06
N THR A 83 7.93 -17.34 -0.25
CA THR A 83 7.83 -18.67 -0.88
C THR A 83 7.52 -18.60 -2.36
N PHE A 84 7.02 -17.46 -2.84
CA PHE A 84 6.78 -17.23 -4.26
C PHE A 84 6.68 -15.72 -4.57
N ASN A 85 6.89 -15.39 -5.86
CA ASN A 85 6.74 -14.05 -6.40
C ASN A 85 5.35 -13.94 -7.08
N PRO A 86 4.46 -13.05 -6.63
CA PRO A 86 3.13 -12.89 -7.21
C PRO A 86 3.15 -12.38 -8.65
N ASP A 87 4.23 -11.73 -9.10
CA ASP A 87 4.37 -11.23 -10.46
C ASP A 87 4.67 -12.35 -11.48
N GLU A 88 5.11 -13.51 -11.02
CA GLU A 88 5.39 -14.69 -11.85
C GLU A 88 4.18 -15.60 -12.06
N LEU A 89 3.06 -15.32 -11.39
CA LEU A 89 1.85 -16.12 -11.50
C LEU A 89 1.15 -15.89 -12.86
N ASP A 90 0.63 -16.96 -13.44
CA ASP A 90 -0.11 -16.88 -14.71
C ASP A 90 -1.56 -16.44 -14.50
N ARG A 91 -2.17 -16.82 -13.38
CA ARG A 91 -3.57 -16.54 -13.08
C ARG A 91 -3.73 -15.93 -11.69
N ALA A 92 -4.70 -15.03 -11.56
CA ALA A 92 -5.03 -14.39 -10.29
C ALA A 92 -5.45 -15.41 -9.20
N GLN A 93 -6.10 -16.52 -9.61
CA GLN A 93 -6.53 -17.57 -8.70
C GLN A 93 -5.36 -18.29 -8.00
N ASP A 94 -4.17 -18.23 -8.58
CA ASP A 94 -2.97 -18.85 -8.01
C ASP A 94 -2.45 -18.09 -6.77
N LEU A 95 -3.05 -16.92 -6.45
CA LEU A 95 -2.87 -16.23 -5.17
C LEU A 95 -3.63 -16.87 -4.01
N ASP A 96 -4.62 -17.72 -4.29
CA ASP A 96 -5.43 -18.37 -3.26
C ASP A 96 -4.56 -19.15 -2.27
N GLY A 97 -4.92 -19.09 -1.00
CA GLY A 97 -4.15 -19.68 0.09
C GLY A 97 -2.88 -18.90 0.48
N THR A 98 -2.67 -17.68 -0.02
CA THR A 98 -1.62 -16.80 0.50
C THR A 98 -1.95 -16.39 1.94
N GLU A 99 -1.02 -16.63 2.85
CA GLU A 99 -1.19 -16.33 4.28
C GLU A 99 -0.60 -14.95 4.63
N ILE A 100 0.48 -14.57 3.93
CA ILE A 100 1.14 -13.29 4.14
C ILE A 100 1.52 -12.70 2.78
N ALA A 101 1.29 -11.41 2.65
CA ALA A 101 1.77 -10.59 1.54
C ALA A 101 2.71 -9.50 2.07
N VAL A 102 3.94 -9.46 1.56
CA VAL A 102 4.93 -8.44 1.92
C VAL A 102 5.10 -7.48 0.76
N VAL A 103 4.86 -6.21 1.02
CA VAL A 103 4.94 -5.13 0.04
C VAL A 103 5.79 -3.98 0.56
N ASP A 104 6.38 -3.21 -0.35
CA ASP A 104 7.12 -2.00 -0.03
C ASP A 104 6.18 -0.81 0.09
N GLY A 105 6.32 -0.04 1.16
CA GLY A 105 5.60 1.19 1.43
C GLY A 105 6.54 2.39 1.41
N GLU A 106 6.16 3.45 0.72
CA GLU A 106 6.99 4.66 0.57
C GLU A 106 6.65 5.75 1.58
N ILE A 107 5.36 5.93 1.87
CA ILE A 107 4.89 6.99 2.76
C ILE A 107 3.90 6.42 3.77
N GLY A 108 4.19 6.61 5.06
CA GLY A 108 3.24 6.36 6.15
C GLY A 108 2.50 7.64 6.55
N VAL A 109 1.20 7.55 6.77
CA VAL A 109 0.34 8.68 7.17
C VAL A 109 -0.02 8.53 8.64
N ALA A 110 0.58 9.35 9.50
CA ALA A 110 0.41 9.27 10.96
C ALA A 110 -1.01 9.60 11.44
N GLU A 111 -1.81 10.30 10.61
CA GLU A 111 -3.18 10.67 10.97
C GLU A 111 -4.15 9.48 10.98
N ASN A 112 -3.95 8.52 10.09
CA ASN A 112 -4.89 7.41 9.88
C ASN A 112 -4.23 6.02 9.78
N GLY A 113 -2.91 5.92 9.92
CA GLY A 113 -2.17 4.66 9.81
C GLY A 113 -2.05 4.11 8.38
N ALA A 114 -2.46 4.87 7.36
CA ALA A 114 -2.36 4.43 5.98
C ALA A 114 -0.91 4.39 5.50
N VAL A 115 -0.62 3.49 4.56
CA VAL A 115 0.67 3.39 3.88
C VAL A 115 0.47 3.51 2.38
N TRP A 116 1.22 4.41 1.76
CA TRP A 116 1.24 4.53 0.31
C TRP A 116 2.19 3.50 -0.29
N ILE A 117 1.64 2.64 -1.17
CA ILE A 117 2.36 1.56 -1.85
C ILE A 117 2.49 1.91 -3.33
N PRO A 118 3.64 2.44 -3.79
CA PRO A 118 3.84 2.90 -5.16
C PRO A 118 4.06 1.74 -6.13
N LYS A 119 4.75 0.69 -5.67
CA LYS A 119 5.17 -0.41 -6.53
C LYS A 119 3.97 -1.16 -7.09
N THR A 120 4.02 -1.40 -8.38
CA THR A 120 3.00 -2.18 -9.06
C THR A 120 3.30 -3.66 -8.88
N VAL A 121 2.33 -4.39 -8.35
CA VAL A 121 2.28 -5.85 -8.30
C VAL A 121 1.26 -6.32 -9.33
N LYS A 122 1.55 -7.37 -10.08
CA LYS A 122 0.58 -8.04 -10.93
C LYS A 122 -0.62 -8.44 -10.07
N TYR A 123 -1.80 -8.27 -10.42
CA TYR A 123 -3.01 -8.54 -9.60
C TYR A 123 -3.09 -7.71 -8.29
N LYS A 124 -2.57 -6.49 -8.28
CA LYS A 124 -2.47 -5.62 -7.10
C LYS A 124 -3.76 -5.56 -6.25
N ALA A 125 -4.92 -5.45 -6.87
CA ALA A 125 -6.18 -5.35 -6.14
C ALA A 125 -6.50 -6.60 -5.32
N LEU A 126 -6.23 -7.80 -5.86
CA LEU A 126 -6.42 -9.07 -5.15
C LEU A 126 -5.34 -9.29 -4.10
N TYR A 127 -4.10 -8.99 -4.44
CA TYR A 127 -2.95 -9.15 -3.55
C TYR A 127 -3.09 -8.33 -2.26
N LEU A 128 -3.54 -7.07 -2.36
CA LEU A 128 -3.75 -6.20 -1.20
C LEU A 128 -5.07 -6.49 -0.46
N SER A 129 -5.99 -7.23 -1.03
CA SER A 129 -7.25 -7.63 -0.37
C SER A 129 -7.15 -8.95 0.39
N LEU A 130 -6.02 -9.65 0.30
CA LEU A 130 -5.74 -10.88 1.05
C LEU A 130 -5.18 -10.60 2.45
N ILE A 131 -4.94 -9.32 2.78
CA ILE A 131 -4.36 -8.86 4.06
C ILE A 131 -5.47 -8.51 5.04
#